data_42c548de40ccff63cb93d930272a50db
#
_entry.id   42c548de40ccff63cb93d930272a50db
#
_cell.length_a   1.000
_cell.length_b   1.000
_cell.length_c   1.000
_cell.angle_alpha   90.00
_cell.angle_beta   90.00
_cell.angle_gamma   90.00
#
_symmetry.space_group_name_H-M   'P 1'
#
loop_
_entity.id
_entity.type
_entity.pdbx_description
1 polymer ?
#
loop_
_entity_poly.entity_id
_entity_poly.type
_entity_poly.pdbx_seq_one_letter_code
_entity_poly.pdbx_strand_id
1 'polypeptide(L)'
;MSKRFALLSAAAALALVAGAAAPVAAAQMSEKTVNVGGAPMYPSKNIVQNAVNSKDHTTLVAAVKAAGLVDTLQGPGPFTVFAPTNEAFAKLPAGTVENLLKPENKATLVKVLTYHVVPGRMTAVNLMKAVKDGEGTAKLKTVAGEDIWIKQAGPGKLTITDSKGDVAMVTIADVLQSNGVIHVIDTVLLP
;
A
#
# COMPACT_ATOMS: atom_id res chain seq x y z
N MET A 1 -45.08 79.98 12.04
CA MET A 1 -45.51 80.03 13.45
C MET A 1 -45.44 78.63 14.03
N SER A 2 -44.71 78.54 15.14
CA SER A 2 -44.76 77.51 16.22
C SER A 2 -44.43 76.09 15.87
N LYS A 3 -43.24 75.66 16.13
CA LYS A 3 -42.69 75.05 17.38
C LYS A 3 -43.52 73.85 17.87
N ARG A 4 -42.93 72.68 17.92
CA ARG A 4 -42.67 71.96 19.17
C ARG A 4 -41.78 70.73 18.94
N PHE A 5 -40.72 70.78 19.68
CA PHE A 5 -39.82 69.64 20.00
C PHE A 5 -40.60 68.54 20.74
N ALA A 6 -40.25 67.30 20.49
CA ALA A 6 -40.37 66.22 21.44
C ALA A 6 -39.25 65.23 21.23
N LEU A 7 -38.32 65.26 22.16
CA LEU A 7 -37.35 64.19 22.44
C LEU A 7 -38.09 63.00 23.02
N LEU A 8 -37.80 61.83 22.56
CA LEU A 8 -37.93 60.57 23.34
C LEU A 8 -36.89 59.55 22.94
N SER A 9 -35.92 59.45 23.77
CA SER A 9 -35.39 58.22 24.44
C SER A 9 -35.04 57.01 23.59
N ALA A 10 -33.76 56.76 23.68
CA ALA A 10 -33.08 55.54 23.35
C ALA A 10 -33.64 54.30 24.08
N ALA A 11 -33.83 53.23 23.34
CA ALA A 11 -33.82 51.89 23.90
C ALA A 11 -32.90 51.05 23.05
N ALA A 12 -31.70 50.86 23.52
CA ALA A 12 -30.74 49.94 22.97
C ALA A 12 -31.24 48.50 23.22
N ALA A 13 -31.75 47.87 22.19
CA ALA A 13 -31.97 46.43 22.21
C ALA A 13 -30.70 45.73 21.73
N LEU A 14 -29.94 45.26 22.70
CA LEU A 14 -28.79 44.38 22.46
C LEU A 14 -29.32 43.03 22.03
N ALA A 15 -29.40 42.80 20.72
CA ALA A 15 -29.70 41.46 20.16
C ALA A 15 -28.45 40.61 20.30
N LEU A 16 -28.45 39.72 21.26
CA LEU A 16 -27.50 38.60 21.38
C LEU A 16 -27.71 37.68 20.16
N VAL A 17 -26.89 37.80 19.15
CA VAL A 17 -26.77 36.81 18.11
C VAL A 17 -26.04 35.60 18.69
N ALA A 18 -26.80 34.64 19.21
CA ALA A 18 -26.29 33.31 19.49
C ALA A 18 -25.84 32.70 18.18
N GLY A 19 -24.56 32.82 17.90
CA GLY A 19 -23.91 32.07 16.80
C GLY A 19 -24.03 30.59 17.09
N ALA A 20 -25.02 29.94 16.47
CA ALA A 20 -25.05 28.51 16.37
C ALA A 20 -23.83 28.08 15.54
N ALA A 21 -22.75 27.70 16.21
CA ALA A 21 -21.67 26.95 15.62
C ALA A 21 -22.29 25.63 15.15
N ALA A 22 -22.69 25.56 13.90
CA ALA A 22 -23.00 24.28 13.27
C ALA A 22 -21.75 23.41 13.39
N PRO A 23 -21.86 22.17 13.92
CA PRO A 23 -20.74 21.26 13.85
C PRO A 23 -20.41 21.08 12.36
N VAL A 24 -19.23 21.47 11.98
CA VAL A 24 -18.66 21.07 10.72
C VAL A 24 -18.54 19.55 10.83
N ALA A 25 -19.56 18.85 10.37
CA ALA A 25 -19.45 17.44 10.11
C ALA A 25 -18.34 17.34 9.06
N ALA A 26 -17.14 17.05 9.56
CA ALA A 26 -16.04 16.63 8.70
C ALA A 26 -16.62 15.48 7.87
N ALA A 27 -16.90 15.74 6.61
CA ALA A 27 -17.25 14.71 5.67
C ALA A 27 -16.09 13.72 5.73
N GLN A 28 -16.29 12.64 6.44
CA GLN A 28 -15.40 11.49 6.40
C GLN A 28 -15.51 11.01 4.96
N MET A 29 -14.57 11.47 4.13
CA MET A 29 -14.33 10.86 2.85
C MET A 29 -14.07 9.39 3.17
N SER A 30 -15.02 8.53 2.86
CA SER A 30 -14.87 7.09 3.02
C SER A 30 -13.70 6.70 2.12
N GLU A 31 -12.51 6.56 2.70
CA GLU A 31 -11.35 6.10 1.96
C GLU A 31 -11.70 4.74 1.36
N LYS A 32 -11.51 4.61 0.05
CA LYS A 32 -11.72 3.35 -0.65
C LYS A 32 -10.69 2.36 -0.15
N THR A 33 -11.06 1.58 0.85
CA THR A 33 -10.21 0.54 1.43
C THR A 33 -10.32 -0.75 0.63
N VAL A 34 -9.23 -1.48 0.54
CA VAL A 34 -9.19 -2.86 0.06
C VAL A 34 -8.98 -3.77 1.25
N ASN A 35 -9.78 -4.82 1.38
CA ASN A 35 -9.63 -5.78 2.46
C ASN A 35 -8.57 -6.83 2.07
N VAL A 36 -7.55 -6.99 2.92
CA VAL A 36 -6.48 -7.97 2.72
C VAL A 36 -6.22 -8.71 4.03
N GLY A 37 -6.39 -10.03 4.01
CA GLY A 37 -6.20 -10.85 5.22
C GLY A 37 -7.13 -10.49 6.37
N GLY A 38 -8.38 -10.11 6.04
CA GLY A 38 -9.38 -9.72 7.03
C GLY A 38 -9.20 -8.32 7.63
N ALA A 39 -8.23 -7.54 7.15
CA ALA A 39 -7.99 -6.17 7.60
C ALA A 39 -8.19 -5.15 6.47
N PRO A 40 -8.86 -4.03 6.73
CA PRO A 40 -8.96 -2.94 5.75
C PRO A 40 -7.61 -2.25 5.61
N MET A 41 -7.17 -2.08 4.37
CA MET A 41 -5.98 -1.33 4.01
C MET A 41 -6.36 0.11 3.66
N TYR A 42 -5.77 1.06 4.35
CA TYR A 42 -6.09 2.49 4.21
C TYR A 42 -5.07 3.18 3.32
N PRO A 43 -5.50 3.87 2.25
CA PRO A 43 -4.59 4.64 1.39
C PRO A 43 -3.81 5.73 2.11
N SER A 44 -4.32 6.21 3.25
CA SER A 44 -3.65 7.21 4.11
C SER A 44 -2.51 6.65 4.95
N LYS A 45 -2.42 5.30 5.09
CA LYS A 45 -1.35 4.61 5.82
C LYS A 45 -0.26 4.14 4.87
N ASN A 46 0.96 4.01 5.38
CA ASN A 46 2.07 3.46 4.61
C ASN A 46 2.01 1.92 4.53
N ILE A 47 2.86 1.35 3.67
CA ILE A 47 2.92 -0.09 3.40
C ILE A 47 3.05 -0.91 4.69
N VAL A 48 3.95 -0.54 5.59
CA VAL A 48 4.19 -1.29 6.83
C VAL A 48 3.03 -1.16 7.80
N GLN A 49 2.47 0.05 7.96
CA GLN A 49 1.34 0.31 8.86
C GLN A 49 0.08 -0.50 8.48
N ASN A 50 -0.11 -0.75 7.21
CA ASN A 50 -1.21 -1.59 6.74
C ASN A 50 -0.85 -3.08 6.83
N ALA A 51 0.33 -3.48 6.39
CA ALA A 51 0.75 -4.89 6.35
C ALA A 51 0.71 -5.55 7.74
N VAL A 52 1.06 -4.84 8.80
CA VAL A 52 1.06 -5.39 10.17
C VAL A 52 -0.35 -5.78 10.67
N ASN A 53 -1.40 -5.25 10.07
CA ASN A 53 -2.77 -5.59 10.42
C ASN A 53 -3.31 -6.80 9.62
N SER A 54 -2.63 -7.19 8.55
CA SER A 54 -3.04 -8.30 7.70
C SER A 54 -2.67 -9.64 8.32
N LYS A 55 -3.64 -10.52 8.50
CA LYS A 55 -3.41 -11.89 8.98
C LYS A 55 -2.70 -12.76 7.95
N ASP A 56 -2.80 -12.41 6.67
CA ASP A 56 -2.21 -13.17 5.57
C ASP A 56 -0.74 -12.82 5.33
N HIS A 57 -0.21 -11.78 5.98
CA HIS A 57 1.16 -11.27 5.77
C HIS A 57 2.02 -11.28 7.04
N THR A 58 1.67 -12.08 8.03
CA THR A 58 2.42 -12.17 9.30
C THR A 58 3.86 -12.61 9.10
N THR A 59 4.09 -13.60 8.23
CA THR A 59 5.44 -14.07 7.87
C THR A 59 6.24 -12.99 7.15
N LEU A 60 5.63 -12.28 6.20
CA LEU A 60 6.26 -11.17 5.49
C LEU A 60 6.67 -10.06 6.46
N VAL A 61 5.79 -9.68 7.38
CA VAL A 61 6.07 -8.64 8.39
C VAL A 61 7.22 -9.07 9.31
N ALA A 62 7.25 -10.34 9.75
CA ALA A 62 8.35 -10.87 10.53
C ALA A 62 9.67 -10.83 9.75
N ALA A 63 9.64 -11.20 8.46
CA ALA A 63 10.79 -11.14 7.58
C ALA A 63 11.32 -9.72 7.39
N VAL A 64 10.44 -8.75 7.15
CA VAL A 64 10.81 -7.33 6.99
C VAL A 64 11.44 -6.77 8.26
N LYS A 65 10.93 -7.14 9.44
CA LYS A 65 11.51 -6.77 10.74
C LYS A 65 12.88 -7.40 10.95
N ALA A 66 13.02 -8.70 10.69
CA ALA A 66 14.29 -9.42 10.81
C ALA A 66 15.36 -8.87 9.85
N ALA A 67 14.97 -8.49 8.66
CA ALA A 67 15.86 -7.86 7.67
C ALA A 67 16.26 -6.43 8.05
N GLY A 68 15.52 -5.75 8.93
CA GLY A 68 15.71 -4.34 9.25
C GLY A 68 15.26 -3.39 8.15
N LEU A 69 14.30 -3.81 7.32
CA LEU A 69 13.79 -3.02 6.18
C LEU A 69 12.54 -2.21 6.51
N VAL A 70 12.11 -2.20 7.77
CA VAL A 70 10.92 -1.46 8.22
C VAL A 70 11.03 0.01 7.87
N ASP A 71 12.13 0.66 8.23
CA ASP A 71 12.36 2.09 7.99
C ASP A 71 12.45 2.41 6.48
N THR A 72 13.08 1.51 5.72
CA THR A 72 13.17 1.63 4.26
C THR A 72 11.79 1.61 3.60
N LEU A 73 10.92 0.69 4.01
CA LEU A 73 9.57 0.56 3.48
C LEU A 73 8.57 1.58 4.05
N GLN A 74 8.92 2.26 5.14
CA GLN A 74 8.18 3.40 5.68
C GLN A 74 8.64 4.73 5.05
N GLY A 75 9.77 4.73 4.36
CA GLY A 75 10.35 5.90 3.72
C GLY A 75 9.45 6.52 2.66
N PRO A 76 9.85 7.72 2.17
CA PRO A 76 9.11 8.44 1.15
C PRO A 76 9.27 7.73 -0.20
N GLY A 77 8.33 6.81 -0.52
CA GLY A 77 8.29 6.12 -1.83
C GLY A 77 8.31 7.09 -3.02
N PRO A 78 7.70 6.76 -4.12
CA PRO A 78 6.76 5.65 -4.27
C PRO A 78 7.42 4.28 -4.45
N PHE A 79 6.80 3.25 -3.86
CA PHE A 79 7.20 1.85 -4.03
C PHE A 79 6.06 1.00 -4.56
N THR A 80 6.38 -0.03 -5.33
CA THR A 80 5.48 -1.13 -5.65
C THR A 80 5.98 -2.37 -4.95
N VAL A 81 5.17 -2.94 -4.07
CA VAL A 81 5.53 -4.13 -3.29
C VAL A 81 4.67 -5.30 -3.73
N PHE A 82 5.32 -6.37 -4.16
CA PHE A 82 4.68 -7.65 -4.40
C PHE A 82 4.71 -8.45 -3.09
N ALA A 83 3.57 -8.48 -2.39
CA ALA A 83 3.46 -9.04 -1.04
C ALA A 83 3.00 -10.51 -1.10
N PRO A 84 3.89 -11.48 -0.85
CA PRO A 84 3.51 -12.87 -0.75
C PRO A 84 2.73 -13.13 0.54
N THR A 85 1.69 -13.96 0.43
CA THR A 85 0.89 -14.39 1.57
C THR A 85 1.62 -15.44 2.40
N ASN A 86 1.13 -15.72 3.63
CA ASN A 86 1.64 -16.82 4.44
C ASN A 86 1.60 -18.15 3.69
N GLU A 87 0.55 -18.38 2.89
CA GLU A 87 0.41 -19.56 2.02
C GLU A 87 1.50 -19.60 0.94
N ALA A 88 1.89 -18.43 0.40
CA ALA A 88 3.00 -18.34 -0.54
C ALA A 88 4.32 -18.79 0.11
N PHE A 89 4.58 -18.40 1.34
CA PHE A 89 5.74 -18.89 2.10
C PHE A 89 5.65 -20.38 2.43
N ALA A 90 4.45 -20.91 2.67
CA ALA A 90 4.24 -22.33 2.93
C ALA A 90 4.52 -23.22 1.71
N LYS A 91 4.51 -22.68 0.50
CA LYS A 91 4.91 -23.39 -0.71
C LYS A 91 6.43 -23.60 -0.83
N LEU A 92 7.22 -22.84 -0.08
CA LEU A 92 8.67 -23.04 -0.04
C LEU A 92 9.02 -24.36 0.63
N PRO A 93 10.16 -24.97 0.30
CA PRO A 93 10.63 -26.18 0.97
C PRO A 93 10.68 -25.99 2.50
N ALA A 94 10.34 -27.05 3.23
CA ALA A 94 10.34 -27.03 4.70
C ALA A 94 11.67 -26.51 5.24
N GLY A 95 11.59 -25.60 6.22
CA GLY A 95 12.77 -24.98 6.84
C GLY A 95 13.39 -23.81 6.06
N THR A 96 12.96 -23.54 4.82
CA THR A 96 13.50 -22.41 4.03
C THR A 96 13.20 -21.08 4.69
N VAL A 97 11.97 -20.87 5.14
CA VAL A 97 11.56 -19.63 5.81
C VAL A 97 12.32 -19.45 7.13
N GLU A 98 12.41 -20.50 7.93
CA GLU A 98 13.15 -20.49 9.20
C GLU A 98 14.64 -20.19 8.98
N ASN A 99 15.23 -20.77 7.95
CA ASN A 99 16.61 -20.48 7.57
C ASN A 99 16.80 -19.04 7.12
N LEU A 100 15.89 -18.50 6.33
CA LEU A 100 15.96 -17.10 5.88
C LEU A 100 15.82 -16.11 7.03
N LEU A 101 15.07 -16.46 8.07
CA LEU A 101 14.89 -15.61 9.26
C LEU A 101 16.05 -15.62 10.22
N LYS A 102 17.03 -16.54 10.05
CA LYS A 102 18.21 -16.57 10.89
C LYS A 102 19.10 -15.35 10.67
N PRO A 103 19.73 -14.82 11.75
CA PRO A 103 20.62 -13.66 11.65
C PRO A 103 21.76 -13.85 10.65
N GLU A 104 22.29 -15.07 10.54
CA GLU A 104 23.35 -15.44 9.60
C GLU A 104 22.95 -15.32 8.12
N ASN A 105 21.63 -15.44 7.84
CA ASN A 105 21.07 -15.38 6.50
C ASN A 105 20.41 -14.01 6.21
N LYS A 106 20.62 -13.01 7.04
CA LYS A 106 20.03 -11.69 6.91
C LYS A 106 20.29 -11.06 5.53
N ALA A 107 21.49 -11.20 5.00
CA ALA A 107 21.82 -10.67 3.67
C ALA A 107 20.98 -11.29 2.57
N THR A 108 20.76 -12.61 2.62
CA THR A 108 19.89 -13.32 1.68
C THR A 108 18.44 -12.89 1.86
N LEU A 109 17.98 -12.75 3.09
CA LEU A 109 16.62 -12.26 3.38
C LEU A 109 16.39 -10.86 2.84
N VAL A 110 17.34 -9.94 3.03
CA VAL A 110 17.29 -8.59 2.47
C VAL A 110 17.22 -8.65 0.94
N LYS A 111 18.03 -9.51 0.31
CA LYS A 111 18.01 -9.68 -1.15
C LYS A 111 16.64 -10.15 -1.64
N VAL A 112 16.07 -11.18 -1.01
CA VAL A 112 14.74 -11.70 -1.34
C VAL A 112 13.66 -10.62 -1.16
N LEU A 113 13.66 -9.91 -0.05
CA LEU A 113 12.66 -8.88 0.22
C LEU A 113 12.76 -7.68 -0.74
N THR A 114 13.99 -7.22 -1.03
CA THR A 114 14.21 -6.13 -2.00
C THR A 114 13.91 -6.56 -3.43
N TYR A 115 13.98 -7.86 -3.71
CA TYR A 115 13.55 -8.44 -4.99
C TYR A 115 12.03 -8.34 -5.20
N HIS A 116 11.24 -8.29 -4.13
CA HIS A 116 9.79 -8.07 -4.18
C HIS A 116 9.39 -6.59 -4.26
N VAL A 117 10.35 -5.68 -4.26
CA VAL A 117 10.10 -4.24 -4.28
C VAL A 117 10.61 -3.64 -5.57
N VAL A 118 9.73 -2.92 -6.27
CA VAL A 118 10.06 -2.17 -7.48
C VAL A 118 9.96 -0.68 -7.16
N PRO A 119 10.95 0.14 -7.52
CA PRO A 119 10.85 1.58 -7.35
C PRO A 119 9.78 2.15 -8.28
N GLY A 120 9.00 3.09 -7.77
CA GLY A 120 7.89 3.69 -8.50
C GLY A 120 6.53 3.11 -8.10
N ARG A 121 5.46 3.86 -8.39
CA ARG A 121 4.07 3.42 -8.16
C ARG A 121 3.52 2.82 -9.44
N MET A 122 3.45 1.51 -9.50
CA MET A 122 2.94 0.75 -10.64
C MET A 122 1.59 0.12 -10.27
N THR A 123 0.50 0.76 -10.67
CA THR A 123 -0.85 0.16 -10.54
C THR A 123 -1.04 -0.98 -11.55
N ALA A 124 -2.05 -1.81 -11.36
CA ALA A 124 -2.39 -2.88 -12.31
C ALA A 124 -2.60 -2.34 -13.73
N VAL A 125 -3.20 -1.16 -13.86
CA VAL A 125 -3.36 -0.49 -15.16
C VAL A 125 -2.01 -0.15 -15.79
N ASN A 126 -1.08 0.39 -14.99
CA ASN A 126 0.28 0.71 -15.46
C ASN A 126 1.04 -0.56 -15.84
N LEU A 127 0.92 -1.61 -15.04
CA LEU A 127 1.53 -2.91 -15.31
C LEU A 127 0.96 -3.53 -16.59
N MET A 128 -0.36 -3.54 -16.77
CA MET A 128 -1.00 -4.04 -17.99
C MET A 128 -0.60 -3.23 -19.22
N LYS A 129 -0.48 -1.89 -19.07
CA LYS A 129 0.01 -1.04 -20.16
C LYS A 129 1.46 -1.39 -20.52
N ALA A 130 2.34 -1.54 -19.53
CA ALA A 130 3.73 -1.93 -19.75
C ALA A 130 3.85 -3.30 -20.42
N VAL A 131 3.00 -4.27 -20.04
CA VAL A 131 2.93 -5.58 -20.68
C VAL A 131 2.51 -5.46 -22.15
N LYS A 132 1.53 -4.61 -22.43
CA LYS A 132 1.05 -4.36 -23.81
C LYS A 132 2.12 -3.69 -24.67
N ASP A 133 2.78 -2.66 -24.12
CA ASP A 133 3.86 -1.93 -24.78
C ASP A 133 5.09 -2.82 -25.01
N GLY A 134 5.31 -3.84 -24.15
CA GLY A 134 6.37 -4.84 -24.22
C GLY A 134 5.99 -6.14 -24.93
N GLU A 135 5.01 -6.09 -25.84
CA GLU A 135 4.60 -7.25 -26.67
C GLU A 135 4.20 -8.50 -25.86
N GLY A 136 3.51 -8.28 -24.73
CA GLY A 136 3.01 -9.36 -23.86
C GLY A 136 3.87 -9.62 -22.62
N THR A 137 4.99 -8.92 -22.46
CA THR A 137 5.85 -9.05 -21.28
C THR A 137 6.42 -7.68 -20.88
N ALA A 138 6.22 -7.28 -19.64
CA ALA A 138 6.90 -6.10 -19.08
C ALA A 138 8.07 -6.54 -18.21
N LYS A 139 9.24 -5.99 -18.47
CA LYS A 139 10.43 -6.19 -17.65
C LYS A 139 10.56 -5.04 -16.66
N LEU A 140 10.62 -5.36 -15.36
CA LEU A 140 10.77 -4.38 -14.30
C LEU A 140 12.02 -4.67 -13.49
N LYS A 141 12.76 -3.63 -13.17
CA LYS A 141 13.93 -3.72 -12.31
C LYS A 141 13.52 -3.55 -10.84
N THR A 142 13.93 -4.50 -10.01
CA THR A 142 13.67 -4.47 -8.57
C THR A 142 14.71 -3.65 -7.81
N VAL A 143 14.43 -3.34 -6.56
CA VAL A 143 15.39 -2.67 -5.64
C VAL A 143 16.62 -3.55 -5.40
N ALA A 144 16.50 -4.87 -5.50
CA ALA A 144 17.63 -5.80 -5.45
C ALA A 144 18.60 -5.66 -6.65
N GLY A 145 18.20 -4.93 -7.70
CA GLY A 145 19.00 -4.75 -8.92
C GLY A 145 18.78 -5.82 -9.98
N GLU A 146 17.98 -6.82 -9.70
CA GLU A 146 17.61 -7.89 -10.63
C GLU A 146 16.24 -7.60 -11.26
N ASP A 147 15.94 -8.29 -12.35
CA ASP A 147 14.73 -8.06 -13.12
C ASP A 147 13.64 -9.10 -12.81
N ILE A 148 12.40 -8.67 -12.88
CA ILE A 148 11.20 -9.50 -12.88
C ILE A 148 10.42 -9.27 -14.17
N TRP A 149 9.66 -10.26 -14.60
CA TRP A 149 8.87 -10.20 -15.81
C TRP A 149 7.39 -10.29 -15.47
N ILE A 150 6.65 -9.27 -15.85
CA ILE A 150 5.20 -9.22 -15.67
C ILE A 150 4.55 -9.67 -16.97
N LYS A 151 3.58 -10.57 -16.88
CA LYS A 151 2.76 -11.04 -18.00
C LYS A 151 1.28 -10.95 -17.67
N GLN A 152 0.46 -10.86 -18.69
CA GLN A 152 -0.97 -10.96 -18.52
C GLN A 152 -1.42 -12.40 -18.70
N ALA A 153 -2.05 -12.99 -17.67
CA ALA A 153 -2.55 -14.36 -17.67
C ALA A 153 -4.06 -14.45 -17.99
N GLY A 154 -4.65 -13.36 -18.46
CA GLY A 154 -6.08 -13.24 -18.77
C GLY A 154 -6.62 -11.86 -18.46
N PRO A 155 -7.91 -11.58 -18.73
CA PRO A 155 -8.51 -10.29 -18.47
C PRO A 155 -8.34 -9.88 -16.99
N GLY A 156 -7.60 -8.80 -16.75
CA GLY A 156 -7.33 -8.28 -15.40
C GLY A 156 -6.45 -9.13 -14.50
N LYS A 157 -5.86 -10.23 -15.01
CA LYS A 157 -4.96 -11.10 -14.25
C LYS A 157 -3.53 -10.88 -14.68
N LEU A 158 -2.67 -10.64 -13.69
CA LEU A 158 -1.23 -10.46 -13.88
C LEU A 158 -0.47 -11.61 -13.22
N THR A 159 0.59 -12.03 -13.86
CA THR A 159 1.58 -12.94 -13.30
C THR A 159 2.95 -12.29 -13.32
N ILE A 160 3.77 -12.71 -12.38
CA ILE A 160 5.14 -12.26 -12.23
C ILE A 160 6.03 -13.48 -12.34
N THR A 161 7.00 -13.43 -13.23
CA THR A 161 8.01 -14.47 -13.37
C THR A 161 9.32 -13.96 -12.80
N ASP A 162 9.95 -14.74 -11.97
CA ASP A 162 11.26 -14.41 -11.40
C ASP A 162 12.43 -14.87 -12.26
N SER A 163 13.65 -14.66 -11.78
CA SER A 163 14.88 -15.03 -12.51
C SER A 163 15.07 -16.55 -12.66
N LYS A 164 14.42 -17.35 -11.82
CA LYS A 164 14.46 -18.81 -11.87
C LYS A 164 13.38 -19.42 -12.76
N GLY A 165 12.42 -18.60 -13.21
CA GLY A 165 11.28 -19.03 -14.01
C GLY A 165 10.05 -19.40 -13.19
N ASP A 166 10.09 -19.20 -11.87
CA ASP A 166 8.92 -19.39 -11.03
C ASP A 166 7.88 -18.31 -11.29
N VAL A 167 6.61 -18.69 -11.26
CA VAL A 167 5.50 -17.81 -11.62
C VAL A 167 4.62 -17.58 -10.40
N ALA A 168 4.49 -16.32 -10.00
CA ALA A 168 3.54 -15.86 -8.99
C ALA A 168 2.34 -15.20 -9.65
N MET A 169 1.14 -15.49 -9.15
CA MET A 169 -0.09 -14.84 -9.59
C MET A 169 -0.45 -13.68 -8.66
N VAL A 170 -0.84 -12.56 -9.23
CA VAL A 170 -1.42 -11.45 -8.46
C VAL A 170 -2.87 -11.80 -8.10
N THR A 171 -3.13 -11.97 -6.82
CA THR A 171 -4.46 -12.33 -6.30
C THR A 171 -5.30 -11.10 -5.95
N ILE A 172 -4.67 -10.07 -5.38
CA ILE A 172 -5.28 -8.77 -5.09
C ILE A 172 -4.33 -7.69 -5.63
N ALA A 173 -4.84 -6.87 -6.53
CA ALA A 173 -4.08 -5.77 -7.12
C ALA A 173 -4.53 -4.41 -6.55
N ASP A 174 -3.70 -3.39 -6.74
CA ASP A 174 -4.02 -1.99 -6.47
C ASP A 174 -4.43 -1.70 -5.01
N VAL A 175 -3.75 -2.34 -4.05
CA VAL A 175 -3.87 -1.97 -2.64
C VAL A 175 -3.05 -0.70 -2.41
N LEU A 176 -3.71 0.45 -2.57
CA LEU A 176 -3.06 1.77 -2.51
C LEU A 176 -2.60 2.09 -1.08
N GLN A 177 -1.42 2.70 -1.00
CA GLN A 177 -0.77 3.14 0.22
C GLN A 177 -0.29 4.58 0.07
N SER A 178 -0.06 5.28 1.19
CA SER A 178 0.44 6.67 1.14
C SER A 178 1.80 6.76 0.42
N ASN A 179 2.67 5.78 0.61
CA ASN A 179 4.01 5.74 0.03
C ASN A 179 4.19 4.68 -1.08
N GLY A 180 3.10 4.13 -1.63
CA GLY A 180 3.22 3.15 -2.72
C GLY A 180 1.95 2.40 -3.05
N VAL A 181 2.11 1.21 -3.59
CA VAL A 181 1.05 0.25 -3.87
C VAL A 181 1.51 -1.16 -3.56
N ILE A 182 0.60 -1.97 -3.04
CA ILE A 182 0.84 -3.39 -2.78
C ILE A 182 0.04 -4.21 -3.80
N HIS A 183 0.67 -5.23 -4.35
CA HIS A 183 0.03 -6.30 -5.09
C HIS A 183 0.26 -7.60 -4.33
N VAL A 184 -0.81 -8.26 -3.92
CA VAL A 184 -0.74 -9.53 -3.19
C VAL A 184 -0.48 -10.65 -4.18
N ILE A 185 0.50 -11.50 -3.88
CA ILE A 185 0.90 -12.64 -4.72
C ILE A 185 0.83 -13.95 -3.96
N ASP A 186 0.60 -15.03 -4.68
CA ASP A 186 0.40 -16.39 -4.15
C ASP A 186 1.69 -17.24 -4.10
N THR A 187 2.81 -16.69 -4.54
CA THR A 187 4.10 -17.39 -4.57
C THR A 187 5.23 -16.41 -4.25
N VAL A 188 6.24 -16.85 -3.51
CA VAL A 188 7.41 -16.05 -3.18
C VAL A 188 8.35 -16.02 -4.38
N LEU A 189 8.81 -14.83 -4.76
CA LEU A 189 9.80 -14.65 -5.83
C LEU A 189 11.21 -14.87 -5.27
N LEU A 190 12.02 -15.60 -5.99
CA LEU A 190 13.40 -15.90 -5.61
C LEU A 190 14.39 -15.35 -6.63
N PRO A 191 15.41 -14.58 -6.18
CA PRO A 191 16.46 -14.03 -7.03
C PRO A 191 17.48 -15.10 -7.45
#